data_d37bdf8abe87be87d39d2cb22ac59919
#
_entry.id   d37bdf8abe87be87d39d2cb22ac59919
#
_cell.length_a   1.000
_cell.length_b   1.000
_cell.length_c   1.000
_cell.angle_alpha   90.00
_cell.angle_beta   90.00
_cell.angle_gamma   90.00
#
_symmetry.space_group_name_H-M   'P 1'
#
loop_
_entity.id
_entity.type
_entity.pdbx_description
1 polymer ?
#
loop_
_entity_poly.entity_id
_entity_poly.type
_entity_poly.pdbx_seq_one_letter_code
_entity_poly.pdbx_strand_id
1 'polypeptide(L)'
;MTVLDEMWYGNIDPVETVVDGNRYYKELLSLMGRNRDELSRELSDTQKETLEKYDDNVREMNSISEKEAFKYGFRLGVKIMTECMGEEKGSGNE
;
A
#
# COMPACT_ATOMS: atom_id res chain seq x y z
N MET A 1 7.70 -21.87 -7.90
CA MET A 1 6.23 -21.71 -7.84
C MET A 1 5.77 -20.61 -8.79
N THR A 2 4.61 -20.78 -9.40
CA THR A 2 4.03 -19.76 -10.25
C THR A 2 3.32 -18.70 -9.41
N VAL A 3 3.00 -17.55 -10.05
CA VAL A 3 2.21 -16.50 -9.40
C VAL A 3 0.83 -17.02 -9.00
N LEU A 4 0.24 -17.88 -9.82
CA LEU A 4 -1.06 -18.47 -9.51
C LEU A 4 -1.00 -19.36 -8.27
N ASP A 5 0.07 -20.13 -8.12
CA ASP A 5 0.30 -20.93 -6.91
C ASP A 5 0.39 -20.01 -5.68
N GLU A 6 1.16 -18.94 -5.77
CA GLU A 6 1.31 -17.98 -4.68
C GLU A 6 -0.02 -17.33 -4.30
N MET A 7 -0.83 -17.00 -5.29
CA MET A 7 -2.17 -16.46 -5.06
C MET A 7 -3.07 -17.45 -4.35
N TRP A 8 -3.04 -18.71 -4.80
CA TRP A 8 -3.85 -19.77 -4.19
C TRP A 8 -3.54 -19.97 -2.71
N TYR A 9 -2.27 -19.93 -2.36
CA TYR A 9 -1.83 -20.09 -0.98
C TYR A 9 -1.91 -18.82 -0.15
N GLY A 10 -2.35 -17.74 -0.73
CA GLY A 10 -2.50 -16.46 -0.02
C GLY A 10 -1.17 -15.79 0.32
N ASN A 11 -0.12 -16.08 -0.44
CA ASN A 11 1.22 -15.58 -0.18
C ASN A 11 1.51 -14.22 -0.80
N ILE A 12 0.57 -13.67 -1.54
CA ILE A 12 0.76 -12.36 -2.19
C ILE A 12 0.16 -11.27 -1.31
N ASP A 13 1.02 -10.50 -0.70
CA ASP A 13 0.68 -9.30 0.05
C ASP A 13 1.54 -8.16 -0.48
N PRO A 14 0.99 -7.33 -1.38
CA PRO A 14 1.78 -6.27 -2.02
C PRO A 14 2.33 -5.25 -1.03
N VAL A 15 1.55 -4.87 -0.04
CA VAL A 15 1.96 -3.86 0.95
C VAL A 15 3.10 -4.39 1.82
N GLU A 16 2.94 -5.57 2.38
CA GLU A 16 3.95 -6.20 3.22
C GLU A 16 5.26 -6.40 2.45
N THR A 17 5.15 -6.88 1.21
CA THR A 17 6.33 -7.09 0.35
C THR A 17 7.09 -5.80 0.11
N VAL A 18 6.38 -4.70 -0.19
CA VAL A 18 7.00 -3.40 -0.43
C VAL A 18 7.65 -2.87 0.85
N VAL A 19 6.98 -2.97 1.98
CA VAL A 19 7.49 -2.51 3.28
C VAL A 19 8.74 -3.29 3.68
N ASP A 20 8.70 -4.61 3.57
CA ASP A 20 9.83 -5.46 3.93
C ASP A 20 11.05 -5.21 3.05
N GLY A 21 10.84 -4.84 1.80
CA GLY A 21 11.92 -4.53 0.87
C GLY A 21 12.46 -3.12 0.97
N ASN A 22 11.86 -2.24 1.78
CA ASN A 22 12.23 -0.84 1.84
C ASN A 22 12.78 -0.45 3.20
N ARG A 23 14.11 -0.36 3.30
CA ARG A 23 14.81 -0.02 4.53
C ARG A 23 14.45 1.40 5.02
N TYR A 24 14.37 2.35 4.12
CA TYR A 24 14.05 3.72 4.46
C TYR A 24 12.64 3.84 5.05
N TYR A 25 11.70 3.10 4.51
CA TYR A 25 10.33 3.04 5.03
C TYR A 25 10.33 2.55 6.48
N LYS A 26 11.09 1.50 6.76
CA LYS A 26 11.21 0.93 8.13
C LYS A 26 11.83 1.93 9.11
N GLU A 27 12.83 2.68 8.64
CA GLU A 27 13.45 3.73 9.45
C GLU A 27 12.45 4.83 9.81
N LEU A 28 11.64 5.25 8.84
CA LEU A 28 10.59 6.24 9.06
C LEU A 28 9.53 5.75 10.04
N LEU A 29 9.12 4.49 9.93
CA LEU A 29 8.19 3.89 10.89
C LEU A 29 8.73 3.93 12.31
N SER A 30 10.00 3.61 12.47
CA SER A 30 10.68 3.62 13.76
C SER A 30 10.71 5.03 14.34
N LEU A 31 11.05 6.02 13.53
CA LEU A 31 11.07 7.44 13.91
C LEU A 31 9.67 7.94 14.29
N MET A 32 8.67 7.57 13.52
CA MET A 32 7.28 7.94 13.81
C MET A 32 6.85 7.41 15.17
N GLY A 33 7.15 6.16 15.45
CA GLY A 33 6.83 5.55 16.74
C GLY A 33 7.50 6.26 17.91
N ARG A 34 8.78 6.59 17.76
CA ARG A 34 9.54 7.31 18.75
C ARG A 34 8.97 8.70 19.01
N ASN A 35 8.70 9.45 17.95
CA ASN A 35 8.16 10.80 18.04
C ASN A 35 6.78 10.80 18.67
N ARG A 36 5.96 9.82 18.33
CA ARG A 36 4.63 9.67 18.90
C ARG A 36 4.70 9.37 20.40
N ASP A 37 5.59 8.51 20.81
CA ASP A 37 5.79 8.18 22.23
C ASP A 37 6.23 9.40 23.03
N GLU A 38 7.14 10.19 22.48
CA GLU A 38 7.59 11.44 23.09
C GLU A 38 6.43 12.41 23.29
N LEU A 39 5.64 12.61 22.26
CA LEU A 39 4.46 13.49 22.32
C LEU A 39 3.44 12.98 23.34
N SER A 40 3.17 11.69 23.34
CA SER A 40 2.18 11.08 24.22
C SER A 40 2.48 11.29 25.70
N ARG A 41 3.76 11.35 26.08
CA ARG A 41 4.15 11.56 27.48
C ARG A 41 3.71 12.91 28.04
N GLU A 42 3.55 13.90 27.16
CA GLU A 42 3.19 15.27 27.53
C GLU A 42 1.72 15.57 27.43
N LEU A 43 0.92 14.62 26.91
CA LEU A 43 -0.50 14.82 26.68
C LEU A 43 -1.34 14.40 27.88
N SER A 44 -2.46 15.10 28.08
CA SER A 44 -3.50 14.68 29.02
C SER A 44 -4.20 13.43 28.51
N ASP A 45 -4.97 12.77 29.37
CA ASP A 45 -5.73 11.57 28.98
C ASP A 45 -6.72 11.87 27.84
N THR A 46 -7.40 13.00 27.89
CA THR A 46 -8.34 13.44 26.86
C THR A 46 -7.63 13.69 25.54
N GLN A 47 -6.45 14.30 25.58
CA GLN A 47 -5.64 14.56 24.38
C GLN A 47 -5.10 13.27 23.79
N LYS A 48 -4.70 12.31 24.62
CA LYS A 48 -4.27 10.99 24.15
C LYS A 48 -5.39 10.27 23.42
N GLU A 49 -6.60 10.36 23.96
CA GLU A 49 -7.78 9.76 23.33
C GLU A 49 -8.02 10.35 21.94
N THR A 50 -7.91 11.68 21.82
CA THR A 50 -8.05 12.34 20.52
C THR A 50 -6.96 11.93 19.55
N LEU A 51 -5.72 11.80 20.03
CA LEU A 51 -4.60 11.34 19.21
C LEU A 51 -4.83 9.91 18.70
N GLU A 52 -5.36 9.04 19.55
CA GLU A 52 -5.67 7.66 19.15
C GLU A 52 -6.75 7.62 18.06
N LYS A 53 -7.76 8.46 18.18
CA LYS A 53 -8.79 8.60 17.13
C LYS A 53 -8.21 9.08 15.81
N TYR A 54 -7.29 10.01 15.88
CA TYR A 54 -6.55 10.49 14.71
C TYR A 54 -5.75 9.36 14.07
N ASP A 55 -5.04 8.60 14.87
CA ASP A 55 -4.26 7.45 14.39
C ASP A 55 -5.15 6.42 13.68
N ASP A 56 -6.30 6.14 14.25
CA ASP A 56 -7.26 5.19 13.66
C ASP A 56 -7.77 5.69 12.31
N ASN A 57 -8.06 6.99 12.21
CA ASN A 57 -8.51 7.60 10.96
C ASN A 57 -7.41 7.54 9.89
N VAL A 58 -6.18 7.86 10.25
CA VAL A 58 -5.03 7.79 9.33
C VAL A 58 -4.82 6.36 8.84
N ARG A 59 -4.90 5.41 9.75
CA ARG A 59 -4.72 3.99 9.44
C ARG A 59 -5.78 3.52 8.46
N GLU A 60 -7.04 3.90 8.69
CA GLU A 60 -8.15 3.57 7.79
C GLU A 60 -7.98 4.22 6.41
N MET A 61 -7.63 5.51 6.38
CA MET A 61 -7.36 6.22 5.12
C MET A 61 -6.25 5.56 4.32
N ASN A 62 -5.16 5.20 4.98
CA ASN A 62 -4.03 4.54 4.34
C ASN A 62 -4.44 3.19 3.77
N SER A 63 -5.23 2.42 4.51
CA SER A 63 -5.73 1.12 4.06
C SER A 63 -6.55 1.25 2.78
N ILE A 64 -7.45 2.23 2.73
CA ILE A 64 -8.26 2.52 1.53
C ILE A 64 -7.37 2.95 0.36
N SER A 65 -6.47 3.88 0.61
CA SER A 65 -5.57 4.43 -0.39
C SER A 65 -4.67 3.35 -1.00
N GLU A 66 -4.12 2.48 -0.17
CA GLU A 66 -3.27 1.38 -0.62
C GLU A 66 -4.04 0.39 -1.50
N LYS A 67 -5.25 0.04 -1.07
CA LYS A 67 -6.13 -0.87 -1.83
C LYS A 67 -6.47 -0.28 -3.18
N GLU A 68 -6.90 0.97 -3.22
CA GLU A 68 -7.31 1.63 -4.46
C GLU A 68 -6.12 1.86 -5.39
N ALA A 69 -4.96 2.20 -4.85
CA ALA A 69 -3.73 2.34 -5.64
C ALA A 69 -3.32 1.01 -6.27
N PHE A 70 -3.41 -0.08 -5.53
CA PHE A 70 -3.13 -1.42 -6.05
C PHE A 70 -4.08 -1.77 -7.19
N LYS A 71 -5.37 -1.55 -7.02
CA LYS A 71 -6.39 -1.82 -8.04
C LYS A 71 -6.15 -0.99 -9.29
N TYR A 72 -5.85 0.29 -9.11
CA TYR A 72 -5.57 1.19 -10.21
C TYR A 72 -4.35 0.72 -11.01
N GLY A 73 -3.25 0.44 -10.31
CA GLY A 73 -2.02 -0.01 -10.96
C GLY A 73 -2.20 -1.32 -11.72
N PHE A 74 -2.91 -2.26 -11.13
CA PHE A 74 -3.21 -3.54 -11.77
C PHE A 74 -4.02 -3.35 -13.05
N ARG A 75 -5.11 -2.55 -12.98
CA ARG A 75 -5.96 -2.27 -14.13
C ARG A 75 -5.20 -1.52 -15.22
N LEU A 76 -4.38 -0.56 -14.83
CA LEU A 76 -3.56 0.19 -15.78
C LEU A 76 -2.59 -0.73 -16.51
N GLY A 77 -1.93 -1.63 -15.79
CA GLY A 77 -1.03 -2.61 -16.38
C GLY A 77 -1.73 -3.49 -17.42
N VAL A 78 -2.92 -3.99 -17.07
CA VAL A 78 -3.74 -4.79 -18.00
C VAL A 78 -4.14 -4.00 -19.23
N LYS A 79 -4.54 -2.73 -19.05
CA LYS A 79 -4.90 -1.85 -20.18
C LYS A 79 -3.74 -1.62 -21.11
N ILE A 80 -2.55 -1.35 -20.56
CA ILE A 80 -1.34 -1.14 -21.34
C ILE A 80 -1.03 -2.38 -22.18
N MET A 81 -1.06 -3.54 -21.57
CA MET A 81 -0.83 -4.80 -22.28
C MET A 81 -1.85 -5.04 -23.37
N THR A 82 -3.13 -4.81 -23.07
CA THR A 82 -4.23 -4.99 -24.02
C THR A 82 -4.09 -4.04 -25.21
N GLU A 83 -3.78 -2.78 -24.98
CA GLU A 83 -3.58 -1.79 -26.04
C GLU A 83 -2.38 -2.14 -26.91
N CYS A 84 -1.28 -2.56 -26.32
CA CYS A 84 -0.10 -2.99 -27.09
C CYS A 84 -0.42 -4.18 -27.98
N MET A 85 -1.14 -5.15 -27.47
CA MET A 85 -1.56 -6.32 -28.23
C MET A 85 -2.58 -5.96 -29.31
N GLY A 86 -3.50 -5.06 -28.98
CA GLY A 86 -4.52 -4.56 -29.91
C GLY A 86 -3.91 -3.78 -31.06
N GLU A 87 -2.95 -2.91 -30.79
CA GLU A 87 -2.21 -2.15 -31.79
C GLU A 87 -1.48 -3.07 -32.77
N GLU A 88 -0.82 -4.10 -32.24
CA GLU A 88 -0.12 -5.09 -33.04
C GLU A 88 -1.08 -5.79 -34.00
N LYS A 89 -2.25 -6.16 -33.52
CA LYS A 89 -3.32 -6.74 -34.36
C LYS A 89 -3.81 -5.72 -35.39
N GLY A 90 -4.03 -4.49 -34.98
CA GLY A 90 -4.47 -3.41 -35.85
C GLY A 90 -3.50 -3.18 -36.98
N SER A 91 -2.22 -3.13 -36.69
CA SER A 91 -1.16 -2.98 -37.68
C SER A 91 -1.16 -4.12 -38.70
N GLY A 92 -1.41 -5.32 -38.24
CA GLY A 92 -1.49 -6.49 -39.10
C GLY A 92 -2.69 -6.48 -40.06
N ASN A 93 -3.72 -5.75 -39.69
CA ASN A 93 -4.96 -5.67 -40.51
C ASN A 93 -4.94 -4.50 -41.51
N GLU A 94 -4.06 -3.59 -41.35
CA GLU A 94 -3.88 -2.44 -42.23
C GLU A 94 -2.98 -2.78 -43.40
#